data_621a15d8d0004100ae607e1a0def7e1b
#
_entry.id   621a15d8d0004100ae607e1a0def7e1b
#
_cell.length_a   1.000
_cell.length_b   1.000
_cell.length_c   1.000
_cell.angle_alpha   90.00
_cell.angle_beta   90.00
_cell.angle_gamma   90.00
#
_symmetry.space_group_name_H-M   'P 1'
#
loop_
_entity.id
_entity.type
_entity.pdbx_description
1 polymer ?
#
loop_
_entity_poly.entity_id
_entity_poly.type
_entity_poly.pdbx_seq_one_letter_code
_entity_poly.pdbx_strand_id
1 'polypeptide(L)'
;MLDALIKELAAIEDPRCEWKVEHRLLDILVIAVCAVLGEAGSFEDIALHGRCKEAWLRGFLALPNGIPSHDTFRRVFMLVDPEAFERCFLGWVWAVFRPGEGAPRQVAIDGKTVRRSFDRKHGRSPLHLVSAYTTEGGIVLAQRATETKGGELAVLPDLLDGLDLSGCLVSLDALACHPAIAGHIAGRGGDYLLALKGNRKRAHAEVRDWFATNAFALGASLRPFSDAFDDGHGRLVRRRVFACPDIGLFATLKNWPGLRAVLAVETIRGTPGRGKVTAEIRHYLSSAELPPAALAAAIRNHWRIENGLHWVLDVTFREDASRVRERNAARNLALLRKIALNLARADTTLKASLKGKRKYAGWDDTFMATLIAG
;
A
#
# COMPACT_ATOMS: atom_id res chain seq x y z
N MET A 1 -17.01 -0.86 -12.78
CA MET A 1 -16.32 -1.15 -11.48
C MET A 1 -17.33 -1.35 -10.34
N LEU A 2 -18.41 -0.58 -10.29
CA LEU A 2 -19.44 -0.66 -9.23
C LEU A 2 -20.09 -2.04 -9.14
N ASP A 3 -20.53 -2.62 -10.25
CA ASP A 3 -21.21 -3.93 -10.23
C ASP A 3 -20.32 -5.03 -9.66
N ALA A 4 -19.02 -5.02 -10.00
CA ALA A 4 -18.05 -5.93 -9.39
C ALA A 4 -17.90 -5.69 -7.88
N LEU A 5 -17.86 -4.41 -7.44
CA LEU A 5 -17.78 -4.07 -6.03
C LEU A 5 -19.05 -4.50 -5.28
N ILE A 6 -20.23 -4.22 -5.83
CA ILE A 6 -21.54 -4.61 -5.28
C ILE A 6 -21.60 -6.14 -5.11
N LYS A 7 -21.17 -6.89 -6.14
CA LYS A 7 -21.14 -8.35 -6.11
C LYS A 7 -20.29 -8.88 -4.94
N GLU A 8 -19.09 -8.34 -4.77
CA GLU A 8 -18.21 -8.74 -3.69
C GLU A 8 -18.75 -8.32 -2.31
N LEU A 9 -19.26 -7.08 -2.18
CA LEU A 9 -19.85 -6.59 -0.93
C LEU A 9 -21.10 -7.36 -0.52
N ALA A 10 -21.89 -7.84 -1.48
CA ALA A 10 -23.09 -8.64 -1.22
C ALA A 10 -22.76 -10.03 -0.63
N ALA A 11 -21.52 -10.51 -0.77
CA ALA A 11 -21.04 -11.75 -0.18
C ALA A 11 -20.70 -11.63 1.32
N ILE A 12 -20.68 -10.42 1.87
CA ILE A 12 -20.43 -10.21 3.30
C ILE A 12 -21.69 -10.61 4.07
N GLU A 13 -21.54 -11.56 4.97
CA GLU A 13 -22.62 -11.96 5.88
C GLU A 13 -22.98 -10.79 6.82
N ASP A 14 -24.29 -10.50 6.98
CA ASP A 14 -24.75 -9.47 7.88
C ASP A 14 -24.65 -9.94 9.33
N PRO A 15 -23.77 -9.33 10.14
CA PRO A 15 -23.56 -9.79 11.53
C PRO A 15 -24.68 -9.37 12.49
N ARG A 16 -25.72 -8.69 12.01
CA ARG A 16 -26.83 -8.18 12.82
C ARG A 16 -27.94 -9.22 12.93
N CYS A 17 -28.69 -9.17 14.04
CA CYS A 17 -29.92 -9.99 14.18
C CYS A 17 -30.95 -9.55 13.15
N GLU A 18 -31.44 -10.46 12.29
CA GLU A 18 -32.36 -10.19 11.17
C GLU A 18 -33.56 -9.32 11.56
N TRP A 19 -34.22 -9.64 12.69
CA TRP A 19 -35.41 -8.90 13.16
C TRP A 19 -35.13 -7.49 13.67
N LYS A 20 -33.85 -7.05 13.76
CA LYS A 20 -33.41 -5.70 14.10
C LYS A 20 -32.85 -4.92 12.92
N VAL A 21 -32.83 -5.53 11.72
CA VAL A 21 -32.25 -4.92 10.52
C VAL A 21 -33.30 -4.02 9.85
N GLU A 22 -33.12 -2.72 10.00
CA GLU A 22 -33.93 -1.70 9.29
C GLU A 22 -33.32 -1.33 7.92
N HIS A 23 -31.99 -1.33 7.82
CA HIS A 23 -31.25 -0.94 6.63
C HIS A 23 -30.38 -2.10 6.14
N ARG A 24 -30.41 -2.38 4.84
CA ARG A 24 -29.62 -3.45 4.23
C ARG A 24 -28.13 -3.19 4.39
N LEU A 25 -27.34 -4.24 4.70
CA LEU A 25 -25.89 -4.12 4.85
C LEU A 25 -25.23 -3.57 3.57
N LEU A 26 -25.62 -4.08 2.41
CA LEU A 26 -25.12 -3.64 1.11
C LEU A 26 -25.33 -2.13 0.91
N ASP A 27 -26.54 -1.61 1.21
CA ASP A 27 -26.84 -0.19 1.06
C ASP A 27 -25.92 0.65 1.97
N ILE A 28 -25.70 0.22 3.22
CA ILE A 28 -24.80 0.87 4.18
C ILE A 28 -23.36 0.95 3.65
N LEU A 29 -22.84 -0.17 3.13
CA LEU A 29 -21.46 -0.24 2.64
C LEU A 29 -21.27 0.60 1.38
N VAL A 30 -22.20 0.54 0.43
CA VAL A 30 -22.11 1.32 -0.83
C VAL A 30 -22.26 2.82 -0.57
N ILE A 31 -23.20 3.24 0.29
CA ILE A 31 -23.30 4.65 0.72
C ILE A 31 -21.97 5.12 1.32
N ALA A 32 -21.35 4.30 2.17
CA ALA A 32 -20.08 4.65 2.80
C ALA A 32 -18.93 4.78 1.77
N VAL A 33 -18.89 3.93 0.73
CA VAL A 33 -17.92 4.05 -0.39
C VAL A 33 -18.12 5.39 -1.11
N CYS A 34 -19.35 5.71 -1.54
CA CYS A 34 -19.67 6.97 -2.22
C CYS A 34 -19.34 8.18 -1.35
N ALA A 35 -19.69 8.13 -0.07
CA ALA A 35 -19.44 9.22 0.86
C ALA A 35 -17.93 9.48 1.07
N VAL A 36 -17.12 8.43 1.29
CA VAL A 36 -15.67 8.57 1.45
C VAL A 36 -15.03 9.04 0.14
N LEU A 37 -15.51 8.60 -1.00
CA LEU A 37 -15.08 9.11 -2.31
C LEU A 37 -15.43 10.61 -2.44
N GLY A 38 -16.58 11.05 -1.91
CA GLY A 38 -17.04 12.46 -1.82
C GLY A 38 -16.50 13.23 -0.62
N GLU A 39 -15.33 12.90 -0.08
CA GLU A 39 -14.62 13.58 1.03
C GLU A 39 -15.15 13.34 2.44
N ALA A 40 -16.15 12.48 2.68
CA ALA A 40 -16.57 12.13 4.05
C ALA A 40 -15.37 11.57 4.86
N GLY A 41 -15.18 12.08 6.08
CA GLY A 41 -14.08 11.70 6.98
C GLY A 41 -14.53 11.02 8.27
N SER A 42 -15.82 11.10 8.59
CA SER A 42 -16.45 10.54 9.80
C SER A 42 -17.76 9.82 9.47
N PHE A 43 -18.33 9.09 10.44
CA PHE A 43 -19.64 8.45 10.26
C PHE A 43 -20.78 9.48 10.17
N GLU A 44 -20.62 10.62 10.82
CA GLU A 44 -21.52 11.77 10.71
C GLU A 44 -21.53 12.33 9.29
N ASP A 45 -20.33 12.49 8.67
CA ASP A 45 -20.21 12.95 7.30
C ASP A 45 -20.80 11.93 6.31
N ILE A 46 -20.63 10.62 6.56
CA ILE A 46 -21.21 9.55 5.75
C ILE A 46 -22.73 9.63 5.76
N ALA A 47 -23.34 9.77 6.95
CA ALA A 47 -24.79 9.91 7.07
C ALA A 47 -25.30 11.21 6.44
N LEU A 48 -24.55 12.31 6.57
CA LEU A 48 -24.91 13.60 5.93
C LEU A 48 -24.86 13.50 4.41
N HIS A 49 -23.77 12.93 3.87
CA HIS A 49 -23.61 12.68 2.43
C HIS A 49 -24.78 11.83 1.89
N GLY A 50 -25.11 10.72 2.58
CA GLY A 50 -26.22 9.85 2.22
C GLY A 50 -27.52 10.64 2.10
N ARG A 51 -27.87 11.48 3.09
CA ARG A 51 -29.08 12.32 3.05
C ARG A 51 -29.05 13.33 1.90
N CYS A 52 -27.92 13.98 1.66
CA CYS A 52 -27.77 14.94 0.56
C CYS A 52 -27.91 14.28 -0.83
N LYS A 53 -27.52 13.02 -0.96
CA LYS A 53 -27.49 12.28 -2.21
C LYS A 53 -28.56 11.17 -2.29
N GLU A 54 -29.54 11.17 -1.39
CA GLU A 54 -30.54 10.08 -1.30
C GLU A 54 -31.28 9.84 -2.61
N ALA A 55 -31.71 10.89 -3.29
CA ALA A 55 -32.42 10.77 -4.58
C ALA A 55 -31.56 10.06 -5.64
N TRP A 56 -30.28 10.40 -5.72
CA TRP A 56 -29.32 9.76 -6.63
C TRP A 56 -29.01 8.31 -6.22
N LEU A 57 -28.78 8.06 -4.93
CA LEU A 57 -28.53 6.72 -4.41
C LEU A 57 -29.70 5.75 -4.67
N ARG A 58 -30.94 6.24 -4.60
CA ARG A 58 -32.14 5.45 -4.94
C ARG A 58 -32.19 4.99 -6.40
N GLY A 59 -31.38 5.55 -7.29
CA GLY A 59 -31.23 5.09 -8.66
C GLY A 59 -30.63 3.70 -8.79
N PHE A 60 -29.89 3.22 -7.77
CA PHE A 60 -29.21 1.91 -7.79
C PHE A 60 -29.18 1.16 -6.44
N LEU A 61 -29.68 1.76 -5.35
CA LEU A 61 -29.85 1.14 -4.05
C LEU A 61 -31.33 1.06 -3.67
N ALA A 62 -31.70 0.02 -2.94
CA ALA A 62 -33.10 -0.19 -2.57
C ALA A 62 -33.60 0.81 -1.54
N LEU A 63 -32.80 1.15 -0.53
CA LEU A 63 -33.06 2.10 0.54
C LEU A 63 -34.51 2.02 1.11
N PRO A 64 -34.98 0.86 1.57
CA PRO A 64 -36.40 0.67 1.97
C PRO A 64 -36.80 1.61 3.09
N ASN A 65 -35.90 1.93 4.00
CA ASN A 65 -36.12 2.80 5.15
C ASN A 65 -35.27 4.09 5.09
N GLY A 66 -34.90 4.54 3.86
CA GLY A 66 -34.09 5.74 3.66
C GLY A 66 -32.62 5.56 4.09
N ILE A 67 -32.01 6.68 4.50
CA ILE A 67 -30.58 6.70 4.84
C ILE A 67 -30.38 6.38 6.33
N PRO A 68 -29.44 5.47 6.65
CA PRO A 68 -29.10 5.15 8.04
C PRO A 68 -28.58 6.34 8.83
N SER A 69 -28.79 6.33 10.15
CA SER A 69 -28.18 7.29 11.06
C SER A 69 -26.66 7.07 11.16
N HIS A 70 -25.92 8.08 11.59
CA HIS A 70 -24.48 7.97 11.82
C HIS A 70 -24.13 6.88 12.85
N ASP A 71 -24.99 6.66 13.85
CA ASP A 71 -24.83 5.59 14.82
C ASP A 71 -25.02 4.21 14.20
N THR A 72 -25.92 4.07 13.22
CA THR A 72 -26.10 2.83 12.46
C THR A 72 -24.85 2.53 11.65
N PHE A 73 -24.30 3.50 10.91
CA PHE A 73 -23.01 3.31 10.21
C PHE A 73 -21.93 2.91 11.19
N ARG A 74 -21.76 3.61 12.31
CA ARG A 74 -20.74 3.30 13.30
C ARG A 74 -20.86 1.87 13.83
N ARG A 75 -22.07 1.44 14.22
CA ARG A 75 -22.33 0.10 14.77
C ARG A 75 -22.06 -0.99 13.73
N VAL A 76 -22.48 -0.79 12.49
CA VAL A 76 -22.25 -1.75 11.41
C VAL A 76 -20.74 -1.91 11.16
N PHE A 77 -19.98 -0.82 11.07
CA PHE A 77 -18.54 -0.87 10.87
C PHE A 77 -17.78 -1.48 12.06
N MET A 78 -18.34 -1.49 13.26
CA MET A 78 -17.81 -2.22 14.41
C MET A 78 -18.10 -3.73 14.34
N LEU A 79 -19.21 -4.13 13.73
CA LEU A 79 -19.68 -5.52 13.67
C LEU A 79 -19.18 -6.27 12.44
N VAL A 80 -19.04 -5.61 11.30
CA VAL A 80 -18.54 -6.23 10.07
C VAL A 80 -17.15 -6.80 10.30
N ASP A 81 -16.99 -8.11 10.01
CA ASP A 81 -15.70 -8.79 10.07
C ASP A 81 -14.70 -8.15 9.10
N PRO A 82 -13.59 -7.56 9.61
CA PRO A 82 -12.60 -6.92 8.76
C PRO A 82 -11.93 -7.87 7.77
N GLU A 83 -11.78 -9.14 8.12
CA GLU A 83 -11.17 -10.15 7.25
C GLU A 83 -12.09 -10.50 6.08
N ALA A 84 -13.40 -10.62 6.34
CA ALA A 84 -14.38 -10.79 5.27
C ALA A 84 -14.39 -9.58 4.34
N PHE A 85 -14.32 -8.36 4.88
CA PHE A 85 -14.27 -7.15 4.07
C PHE A 85 -12.95 -7.04 3.27
N GLU A 86 -11.82 -7.45 3.84
CA GLU A 86 -10.53 -7.52 3.15
C GLU A 86 -10.55 -8.57 2.02
N ARG A 87 -11.21 -9.72 2.20
CA ARG A 87 -11.41 -10.72 1.13
C ARG A 87 -12.25 -10.16 -0.03
N CYS A 88 -13.34 -9.46 0.28
CA CYS A 88 -14.16 -8.79 -0.74
C CYS A 88 -13.39 -7.71 -1.50
N PHE A 89 -12.60 -6.92 -0.80
CA PHE A 89 -11.72 -5.93 -1.43
C PHE A 89 -10.74 -6.59 -2.40
N LEU A 90 -10.10 -7.67 -1.99
CA LEU A 90 -9.18 -8.42 -2.81
C LEU A 90 -9.88 -8.99 -4.07
N GLY A 91 -11.05 -9.63 -3.90
CA GLY A 91 -11.86 -10.13 -5.01
C GLY A 91 -12.22 -9.04 -6.03
N TRP A 92 -12.66 -7.88 -5.52
CA TRP A 92 -12.95 -6.72 -6.36
C TRP A 92 -11.71 -6.22 -7.12
N VAL A 93 -10.56 -6.09 -6.45
CA VAL A 93 -9.30 -5.66 -7.08
C VAL A 93 -8.91 -6.62 -8.20
N TRP A 94 -9.02 -7.93 -7.97
CA TRP A 94 -8.75 -8.94 -9.00
C TRP A 94 -9.73 -8.86 -10.18
N ALA A 95 -11.00 -8.61 -9.92
CA ALA A 95 -12.00 -8.51 -10.97
C ALA A 95 -11.80 -7.28 -11.88
N VAL A 96 -11.36 -6.15 -11.29
CA VAL A 96 -11.32 -4.84 -11.96
C VAL A 96 -9.92 -4.49 -12.48
N PHE A 97 -8.89 -4.71 -11.66
CA PHE A 97 -7.53 -4.23 -11.94
C PHE A 97 -6.60 -5.34 -12.40
N ARG A 98 -7.14 -6.37 -13.06
CA ARG A 98 -6.34 -7.47 -13.60
C ARG A 98 -5.10 -6.96 -14.29
N PRO A 99 -3.95 -7.51 -13.96
CA PRO A 99 -2.73 -7.18 -14.64
C PRO A 99 -2.80 -7.53 -16.13
N GLY A 100 -2.54 -6.56 -16.98
CA GLY A 100 -2.29 -6.82 -18.39
C GLY A 100 -1.06 -7.74 -18.57
N GLU A 101 -1.10 -8.63 -19.56
CA GLU A 101 0.06 -9.44 -19.95
C GLU A 101 1.20 -8.54 -20.40
N GLY A 102 2.44 -8.79 -19.95
CA GLY A 102 3.60 -8.30 -20.69
C GLY A 102 4.68 -7.50 -19.99
N ALA A 103 4.61 -7.14 -18.69
CA ALA A 103 5.76 -6.54 -18.00
C ALA A 103 5.85 -6.99 -16.54
N PRO A 104 7.04 -7.20 -15.99
CA PRO A 104 7.20 -7.51 -14.58
C PRO A 104 6.65 -6.34 -13.76
N ARG A 105 5.62 -6.63 -12.94
CA ARG A 105 5.01 -5.65 -12.06
C ARG A 105 5.79 -5.54 -10.81
N GLN A 106 6.03 -4.33 -10.39
CA GLN A 106 6.54 -4.14 -9.05
C GLN A 106 5.39 -3.91 -8.08
N VAL A 107 5.33 -4.77 -7.06
CA VAL A 107 4.47 -4.64 -5.88
C VAL A 107 5.32 -4.20 -4.72
N ALA A 108 5.11 -2.99 -4.24
CA ALA A 108 5.72 -2.50 -3.01
C ALA A 108 4.85 -2.90 -1.82
N ILE A 109 5.47 -3.44 -0.77
CA ILE A 109 4.77 -3.78 0.48
C ILE A 109 5.43 -2.99 1.60
N ASP A 110 4.61 -2.29 2.38
CA ASP A 110 5.08 -1.48 3.51
C ASP A 110 3.99 -1.32 4.57
N GLY A 111 4.42 -1.02 5.79
CA GLY A 111 3.59 -0.86 6.95
C GLY A 111 3.31 0.59 7.31
N LYS A 112 2.06 0.93 7.62
CA LYS A 112 1.62 2.26 8.06
C LYS A 112 0.87 2.19 9.38
N THR A 113 1.21 3.07 10.31
CA THR A 113 0.48 3.26 11.56
C THR A 113 -0.62 4.32 11.40
N VAL A 114 -1.87 3.96 11.68
CA VAL A 114 -2.99 4.91 11.79
C VAL A 114 -2.93 5.58 13.16
N ARG A 115 -2.26 6.72 13.26
CA ARG A 115 -1.74 7.29 14.52
C ARG A 115 -2.76 7.53 15.60
N ARG A 116 -3.99 7.96 15.28
CA ARG A 116 -5.03 8.31 16.27
C ARG A 116 -6.03 7.19 16.58
N SER A 117 -5.82 6.00 16.05
CA SER A 117 -6.64 4.80 16.33
C SER A 117 -6.31 4.11 17.66
N PHE A 118 -5.36 4.64 18.44
CA PHE A 118 -5.03 4.11 19.77
C PHE A 118 -6.21 4.26 20.75
N ASP A 119 -6.36 3.30 21.66
CA ASP A 119 -7.33 3.35 22.73
C ASP A 119 -6.63 3.20 24.09
N ARG A 120 -6.35 4.34 24.71
CA ARG A 120 -5.68 4.39 26.03
C ARG A 120 -6.54 3.74 27.13
N LYS A 121 -7.88 3.85 27.03
CA LYS A 121 -8.78 3.29 28.05
C LYS A 121 -8.69 1.77 28.12
N HIS A 122 -8.45 1.12 26.97
CA HIS A 122 -8.34 -0.34 26.88
C HIS A 122 -6.89 -0.80 26.62
N GLY A 123 -5.88 0.06 26.80
CA GLY A 123 -4.46 -0.29 26.64
C GLY A 123 -4.07 -0.66 25.20
N ARG A 124 -4.84 -0.23 24.18
CA ARG A 124 -4.61 -0.63 22.79
C ARG A 124 -3.70 0.34 22.06
N SER A 125 -2.66 -0.21 21.44
CA SER A 125 -1.76 0.53 20.53
C SER A 125 -2.50 1.00 19.28
N PRO A 126 -1.98 2.02 18.56
CA PRO A 126 -2.51 2.41 17.25
C PRO A 126 -2.55 1.23 16.28
N LEU A 127 -3.56 1.18 15.45
CA LEU A 127 -3.68 0.21 14.36
C LEU A 127 -2.48 0.35 13.42
N HIS A 128 -1.83 -0.75 13.14
CA HIS A 128 -0.77 -0.84 12.14
C HIS A 128 -1.21 -1.73 11.00
N LEU A 129 -1.08 -1.23 9.77
CA LEU A 129 -1.57 -1.88 8.55
C LEU A 129 -0.41 -2.10 7.59
N VAL A 130 -0.24 -3.32 7.10
CA VAL A 130 0.64 -3.66 5.99
C VAL A 130 -0.19 -3.65 4.72
N SER A 131 0.30 -2.96 3.68
CA SER A 131 -0.41 -2.82 2.41
C SER A 131 0.47 -3.25 1.25
N ALA A 132 -0.13 -3.93 0.27
CA ALA A 132 0.48 -4.22 -1.03
C ALA A 132 -0.02 -3.20 -2.05
N TYR A 133 0.90 -2.63 -2.82
CA TYR A 133 0.67 -1.50 -3.70
C TYR A 133 1.43 -1.63 -5.01
N THR A 134 0.75 -1.48 -6.15
CA THR A 134 1.43 -1.46 -7.46
C THR A 134 2.16 -0.14 -7.64
N THR A 135 3.46 -0.20 -7.94
CA THR A 135 4.23 1.04 -8.19
C THR A 135 3.87 1.69 -9.52
N GLU A 136 3.32 0.93 -10.45
CA GLU A 136 2.71 1.40 -11.70
C GLU A 136 1.19 1.42 -11.53
N GLY A 137 0.53 2.46 -12.01
CA GLY A 137 -0.91 2.65 -11.80
C GLY A 137 -1.33 3.06 -10.38
N GLY A 138 -0.55 2.73 -9.36
CA GLY A 138 -0.78 3.20 -8.00
C GLY A 138 -1.98 2.56 -7.28
N ILE A 139 -2.31 1.32 -7.60
CA ILE A 139 -3.47 0.59 -7.04
C ILE A 139 -3.06 -0.14 -5.76
N VAL A 140 -3.88 -0.04 -4.73
CA VAL A 140 -3.76 -0.86 -3.52
C VAL A 140 -4.37 -2.24 -3.83
N LEU A 141 -3.56 -3.29 -3.66
CA LEU A 141 -3.97 -4.66 -3.97
C LEU A 141 -4.60 -5.37 -2.76
N ALA A 142 -3.98 -5.20 -1.60
CA ALA A 142 -4.41 -5.85 -0.37
C ALA A 142 -3.94 -5.08 0.87
N GLN A 143 -4.53 -5.38 2.02
CA GLN A 143 -4.02 -4.97 3.33
C GLN A 143 -4.15 -6.11 4.34
N ARG A 144 -3.32 -6.05 5.39
CA ARG A 144 -3.47 -6.84 6.62
C ARG A 144 -3.16 -5.97 7.82
N ALA A 145 -3.89 -6.18 8.91
CA ALA A 145 -3.61 -5.53 10.18
C ALA A 145 -2.61 -6.34 11.00
N THR A 146 -1.73 -5.64 11.73
CA THR A 146 -0.88 -6.26 12.74
C THR A 146 -1.26 -5.76 14.13
N GLU A 147 -1.00 -6.57 15.15
CA GLU A 147 -1.22 -6.23 16.55
C GLU A 147 -0.34 -5.05 17.00
N THR A 148 0.90 -5.02 16.52
CA THR A 148 1.90 -4.06 16.93
C THR A 148 2.76 -3.61 15.74
N LYS A 149 3.34 -2.42 15.86
CA LYS A 149 4.41 -1.98 14.96
C LYS A 149 5.59 -2.94 15.11
N GLY A 150 6.07 -3.50 14.02
CA GLY A 150 7.13 -4.54 14.00
C GLY A 150 6.60 -5.97 13.93
N GLY A 151 5.27 -6.19 14.07
CA GLY A 151 4.61 -7.47 13.82
C GLY A 151 4.35 -7.77 12.33
N GLU A 152 4.91 -7.00 11.43
CA GLU A 152 4.69 -7.08 9.99
C GLU A 152 5.07 -8.45 9.41
N LEU A 153 6.19 -9.04 9.89
CA LEU A 153 6.64 -10.37 9.47
C LEU A 153 5.59 -11.46 9.66
N ALA A 154 4.76 -11.35 10.70
CA ALA A 154 3.76 -12.38 11.02
C ALA A 154 2.59 -12.39 10.03
N VAL A 155 2.25 -11.23 9.45
CA VAL A 155 1.09 -11.09 8.53
C VAL A 155 1.50 -11.10 7.06
N LEU A 156 2.80 -11.04 6.77
CA LEU A 156 3.29 -11.07 5.38
C LEU A 156 2.92 -12.34 4.62
N PRO A 157 3.04 -13.56 5.18
CA PRO A 157 2.63 -14.77 4.46
C PRO A 157 1.16 -14.69 4.02
N ASP A 158 0.23 -14.36 4.92
CA ASP A 158 -1.20 -14.24 4.61
C ASP A 158 -1.50 -13.14 3.59
N LEU A 159 -0.75 -12.02 3.64
CA LEU A 159 -0.86 -10.95 2.65
C LEU A 159 -0.41 -11.43 1.26
N LEU A 160 0.73 -12.13 1.19
CA LEU A 160 1.31 -12.65 -0.04
C LEU A 160 0.46 -13.78 -0.63
N ASP A 161 -0.16 -14.62 0.22
CA ASP A 161 -1.04 -15.71 -0.21
C ASP A 161 -2.29 -15.21 -0.93
N GLY A 162 -2.77 -14.03 -0.57
CA GLY A 162 -3.88 -13.38 -1.26
C GLY A 162 -3.53 -12.80 -2.63
N LEU A 163 -2.25 -12.76 -3.03
CA LEU A 163 -1.79 -12.12 -4.26
C LEU A 163 -1.32 -13.16 -5.30
N ASP A 164 -1.60 -12.90 -6.57
CA ASP A 164 -0.89 -13.57 -7.66
C ASP A 164 0.46 -12.87 -7.86
N LEU A 165 1.53 -13.56 -7.51
CA LEU A 165 2.89 -13.04 -7.58
C LEU A 165 3.63 -13.46 -8.85
N SER A 166 3.00 -14.26 -9.72
CA SER A 166 3.63 -14.75 -10.96
C SER A 166 4.13 -13.59 -11.80
N GLY A 167 5.44 -13.56 -12.07
CA GLY A 167 6.10 -12.51 -12.82
C GLY A 167 6.14 -11.14 -12.14
N CYS A 168 5.78 -11.05 -10.85
CA CYS A 168 5.86 -9.81 -10.08
C CYS A 168 7.21 -9.67 -9.37
N LEU A 169 7.72 -8.44 -9.27
CA LEU A 169 8.82 -8.09 -8.39
C LEU A 169 8.25 -7.51 -7.08
N VAL A 170 8.33 -8.26 -6.00
CA VAL A 170 7.89 -7.81 -4.66
C VAL A 170 9.03 -7.07 -3.97
N SER A 171 8.82 -5.81 -3.66
CA SER A 171 9.81 -5.00 -2.95
C SER A 171 9.37 -4.73 -1.51
N LEU A 172 10.27 -4.96 -0.56
CA LEU A 172 10.03 -4.88 0.88
C LEU A 172 11.16 -4.13 1.58
N ASP A 173 10.81 -3.51 2.70
CA ASP A 173 11.78 -2.87 3.57
C ASP A 173 12.64 -3.90 4.34
N ALA A 174 13.56 -3.39 5.16
CA ALA A 174 14.50 -4.23 5.86
C ALA A 174 13.85 -5.13 6.94
N LEU A 175 12.71 -4.77 7.52
CA LEU A 175 12.04 -5.62 8.51
C LEU A 175 11.65 -6.95 7.92
N ALA A 176 11.21 -6.95 6.67
CA ALA A 176 10.82 -8.13 5.91
C ALA A 176 11.98 -8.89 5.27
N CYS A 177 13.24 -8.42 5.39
CA CYS A 177 14.41 -9.09 4.83
C CYS A 177 14.70 -10.40 5.60
N HIS A 178 14.00 -11.47 5.23
CA HIS A 178 14.06 -12.78 5.86
C HIS A 178 14.05 -13.90 4.82
N PRO A 179 14.89 -14.99 4.96
CA PRO A 179 14.91 -16.11 4.02
C PRO A 179 13.55 -16.77 3.83
N ALA A 180 12.73 -16.89 4.90
CA ALA A 180 11.40 -17.45 4.80
C ALA A 180 10.47 -16.62 3.89
N ILE A 181 10.54 -15.28 3.96
CA ILE A 181 9.76 -14.39 3.09
C ILE A 181 10.28 -14.46 1.65
N ALA A 182 11.60 -14.47 1.46
CA ALA A 182 12.21 -14.66 0.15
C ALA A 182 11.77 -15.99 -0.50
N GLY A 183 11.80 -17.09 0.26
CA GLY A 183 11.34 -18.41 -0.17
C GLY A 183 9.84 -18.46 -0.46
N HIS A 184 9.02 -17.76 0.35
CA HIS A 184 7.58 -17.68 0.15
C HIS A 184 7.21 -16.96 -1.16
N ILE A 185 7.87 -15.83 -1.46
CA ILE A 185 7.69 -15.09 -2.72
C ILE A 185 8.11 -15.94 -3.90
N ALA A 186 9.33 -16.53 -3.85
CA ALA A 186 9.86 -17.37 -4.92
C ALA A 186 9.00 -18.61 -5.17
N GLY A 187 8.51 -19.26 -4.11
CA GLY A 187 7.61 -20.42 -4.19
C GLY A 187 6.28 -20.13 -4.87
N ARG A 188 5.87 -18.84 -4.96
CA ARG A 188 4.67 -18.35 -5.65
C ARG A 188 4.96 -17.78 -7.04
N GLY A 189 6.14 -18.01 -7.59
CA GLY A 189 6.53 -17.57 -8.94
C GLY A 189 6.86 -16.08 -9.04
N GLY A 190 7.03 -15.39 -7.91
CA GLY A 190 7.45 -14.00 -7.85
C GLY A 190 8.94 -13.84 -7.60
N ASP A 191 9.45 -12.66 -7.94
CA ASP A 191 10.79 -12.22 -7.57
C ASP A 191 10.74 -11.24 -6.40
N TYR A 192 11.83 -11.12 -5.65
CA TYR A 192 11.93 -10.18 -4.55
C TYR A 192 13.04 -9.16 -4.72
N LEU A 193 12.84 -8.00 -4.08
CA LEU A 193 13.84 -6.95 -3.85
C LEU A 193 13.76 -6.53 -2.37
N LEU A 194 14.70 -6.97 -1.56
CA LEU A 194 14.69 -6.79 -0.11
C LEU A 194 15.80 -5.84 0.34
N ALA A 195 15.48 -4.84 1.15
CA ALA A 195 16.48 -3.98 1.75
C ALA A 195 17.22 -4.74 2.88
N LEU A 196 18.55 -4.78 2.83
CA LEU A 196 19.39 -5.43 3.82
C LEU A 196 19.95 -4.42 4.80
N LYS A 197 19.66 -4.59 6.10
CA LYS A 197 20.14 -3.71 7.18
C LYS A 197 20.59 -4.52 8.41
N GLY A 198 20.85 -3.81 9.50
CA GLY A 198 21.35 -4.37 10.76
C GLY A 198 20.44 -5.37 11.49
N ASN A 199 19.18 -5.57 11.04
CA ASN A 199 18.33 -6.68 11.52
C ASN A 199 18.90 -8.06 11.11
N ARG A 200 19.71 -8.09 10.03
CA ARG A 200 20.51 -9.24 9.57
C ARG A 200 22.01 -8.98 9.78
N LYS A 201 22.41 -8.86 11.03
CA LYS A 201 23.72 -8.34 11.43
C LYS A 201 24.89 -8.95 10.65
N ARG A 202 24.99 -10.30 10.58
CA ARG A 202 26.10 -11.00 9.92
C ARG A 202 26.12 -10.74 8.41
N ALA A 203 24.99 -10.98 7.74
CA ALA A 203 24.88 -10.77 6.29
C ALA A 203 25.09 -9.29 5.92
N HIS A 204 24.52 -8.37 6.69
CA HIS A 204 24.70 -6.93 6.44
C HIS A 204 26.16 -6.50 6.63
N ALA A 205 26.85 -7.00 7.66
CA ALA A 205 28.25 -6.69 7.89
C ALA A 205 29.13 -7.20 6.73
N GLU A 206 28.96 -8.46 6.34
CA GLU A 206 29.71 -9.09 5.22
C GLU A 206 29.52 -8.31 3.91
N VAL A 207 28.28 -8.00 3.56
CA VAL A 207 27.95 -7.24 2.34
C VAL A 207 28.49 -5.80 2.42
N ARG A 208 28.29 -5.14 3.53
CA ARG A 208 28.80 -3.78 3.76
C ARG A 208 30.31 -3.69 3.60
N ASP A 209 31.04 -4.60 4.26
CA ASP A 209 32.51 -4.60 4.30
C ASP A 209 33.08 -4.93 2.90
N TRP A 210 32.43 -5.85 2.17
CA TRP A 210 32.79 -6.13 0.79
C TRP A 210 32.62 -4.90 -0.13
N PHE A 211 31.48 -4.22 -0.09
CA PHE A 211 31.27 -3.01 -0.91
C PHE A 211 32.16 -1.84 -0.44
N ALA A 212 32.42 -1.71 0.86
CA ALA A 212 33.31 -0.68 1.36
C ALA A 212 34.70 -0.80 0.72
N THR A 213 35.22 -2.02 0.59
CA THR A 213 36.52 -2.28 -0.03
C THR A 213 36.49 -2.15 -1.55
N ASN A 214 35.51 -2.74 -2.21
CA ASN A 214 35.53 -2.93 -3.66
C ASN A 214 34.89 -1.78 -4.46
N ALA A 215 33.94 -1.04 -3.85
CA ALA A 215 33.20 0.06 -4.49
C ALA A 215 33.52 1.45 -3.96
N PHE A 216 33.83 1.56 -2.67
CA PHE A 216 33.88 2.87 -2.00
C PHE A 216 35.28 3.23 -1.47
N ALA A 217 36.24 2.31 -1.44
CA ALA A 217 37.63 2.62 -1.08
C ALA A 217 38.31 3.45 -2.18
N LEU A 218 39.37 4.18 -1.78
CA LEU A 218 40.22 4.87 -2.73
C LEU A 218 40.89 3.84 -3.66
N GLY A 219 40.77 4.03 -4.97
CA GLY A 219 41.28 3.09 -5.96
C GLY A 219 40.43 1.84 -6.19
N ALA A 220 39.22 1.79 -5.63
CA ALA A 220 38.29 0.69 -5.86
C ALA A 220 38.03 0.45 -7.36
N SER A 221 38.01 -0.83 -7.74
CA SER A 221 37.86 -1.27 -9.15
C SER A 221 36.41 -1.39 -9.60
N LEU A 222 35.48 -1.66 -8.68
CA LEU A 222 34.07 -1.84 -8.99
C LEU A 222 33.47 -0.50 -9.44
N ARG A 223 32.89 -0.50 -10.64
CA ARG A 223 32.23 0.71 -11.19
C ARG A 223 30.71 0.63 -10.95
N PRO A 224 30.04 1.77 -10.75
CA PRO A 224 28.59 1.79 -10.72
C PRO A 224 28.03 1.45 -12.10
N PHE A 225 27.00 0.63 -12.16
CA PHE A 225 26.25 0.38 -13.39
C PHE A 225 25.16 1.42 -13.63
N SER A 226 24.80 2.20 -12.62
CA SER A 226 23.90 3.35 -12.72
C SER A 226 24.48 4.51 -11.91
N ASP A 227 24.55 5.68 -12.52
CA ASP A 227 24.97 6.93 -11.89
C ASP A 227 24.03 8.04 -12.36
N ALA A 228 23.09 8.41 -11.52
CA ALA A 228 22.01 9.32 -11.86
C ALA A 228 22.03 10.56 -10.97
N PHE A 229 21.76 11.72 -11.58
CA PHE A 229 21.59 12.99 -10.91
C PHE A 229 20.13 13.41 -10.95
N ASP A 230 19.66 13.98 -9.84
CA ASP A 230 18.33 14.57 -9.70
C ASP A 230 18.50 15.93 -9.01
N ASP A 231 17.99 16.98 -9.63
CA ASP A 231 18.07 18.37 -9.17
C ASP A 231 16.71 18.93 -8.69
N GLY A 232 15.74 18.06 -8.43
CA GLY A 232 14.41 18.45 -8.00
C GLY A 232 14.35 19.12 -6.63
N HIS A 233 13.43 20.09 -6.46
CA HIS A 233 13.09 20.74 -5.18
C HIS A 233 14.27 21.45 -4.48
N GLY A 234 15.21 22.02 -5.23
CA GLY A 234 16.35 22.77 -4.68
C GLY A 234 17.38 21.90 -3.97
N ARG A 235 17.42 20.60 -4.26
CA ARG A 235 18.41 19.64 -3.76
C ARG A 235 19.09 18.96 -4.93
N LEU A 236 20.41 18.77 -4.81
CA LEU A 236 21.17 17.93 -5.72
C LEU A 236 21.28 16.55 -5.10
N VAL A 237 20.81 15.53 -5.80
CA VAL A 237 20.89 14.15 -5.36
C VAL A 237 21.59 13.33 -6.44
N ARG A 238 22.75 12.75 -6.08
CA ARG A 238 23.43 11.75 -6.93
C ARG A 238 23.18 10.37 -6.35
N ARG A 239 22.79 9.43 -7.21
CA ARG A 239 22.64 8.02 -6.84
C ARG A 239 23.54 7.16 -7.70
N ARG A 240 24.42 6.42 -7.03
CA ARG A 240 25.27 5.40 -7.67
C ARG A 240 24.81 4.02 -7.24
N VAL A 241 24.62 3.11 -8.18
CA VAL A 241 24.20 1.74 -7.89
C VAL A 241 25.28 0.78 -8.36
N PHE A 242 25.66 -0.12 -7.46
CA PHE A 242 26.68 -1.11 -7.66
C PHE A 242 26.08 -2.50 -7.49
N ALA A 243 26.53 -3.48 -8.27
CA ALA A 243 26.19 -4.89 -8.10
C ALA A 243 27.45 -5.69 -7.84
N CYS A 244 27.35 -6.66 -6.94
CA CYS A 244 28.42 -7.63 -6.78
C CYS A 244 28.40 -8.59 -7.99
N PRO A 245 29.55 -8.84 -8.65
CA PRO A 245 29.62 -9.69 -9.82
C PRO A 245 29.44 -11.18 -9.48
N ASP A 246 29.74 -11.59 -8.26
CA ASP A 246 29.65 -12.97 -7.79
C ASP A 246 29.05 -13.03 -6.38
N ILE A 247 27.80 -13.51 -6.28
CA ILE A 247 27.11 -13.68 -5.00
C ILE A 247 27.70 -14.80 -4.15
N GLY A 248 28.47 -15.72 -4.73
CA GLY A 248 29.17 -16.80 -4.02
C GLY A 248 30.23 -16.31 -3.03
N LEU A 249 30.64 -15.03 -3.14
CA LEU A 249 31.55 -14.37 -2.22
C LEU A 249 30.96 -14.17 -0.81
N PHE A 250 29.63 -14.28 -0.64
CA PHE A 250 28.94 -14.04 0.62
C PHE A 250 28.54 -15.36 1.30
N ALA A 251 29.35 -15.81 2.25
CA ALA A 251 29.13 -17.06 2.97
C ALA A 251 27.80 -17.07 3.75
N THR A 252 27.39 -15.91 4.30
CA THR A 252 26.12 -15.77 5.06
C THR A 252 24.89 -15.82 4.18
N LEU A 253 25.03 -15.65 2.86
CA LEU A 253 23.93 -15.64 1.89
C LEU A 253 23.86 -16.93 1.05
N LYS A 254 24.77 -17.89 1.25
CA LYS A 254 24.87 -19.13 0.45
C LYS A 254 23.55 -19.89 0.28
N ASN A 255 22.73 -19.93 1.33
CA ASN A 255 21.45 -20.65 1.33
C ASN A 255 20.25 -19.69 1.23
N TRP A 256 20.46 -18.48 0.72
CA TRP A 256 19.36 -17.53 0.57
C TRP A 256 18.49 -17.93 -0.63
N PRO A 257 17.16 -18.13 -0.45
CA PRO A 257 16.31 -18.68 -1.51
C PRO A 257 16.32 -17.81 -2.77
N GLY A 258 16.71 -18.39 -3.91
CA GLY A 258 16.64 -17.76 -5.22
C GLY A 258 17.50 -16.51 -5.41
N LEU A 259 18.46 -16.21 -4.50
CA LEU A 259 19.30 -15.00 -4.59
C LEU A 259 20.10 -14.98 -5.90
N ARG A 260 20.02 -13.86 -6.63
CA ARG A 260 20.76 -13.63 -7.90
C ARG A 260 21.57 -12.34 -7.91
N ALA A 261 21.18 -11.34 -7.08
CA ALA A 261 21.88 -10.07 -7.03
C ALA A 261 22.04 -9.56 -5.60
N VAL A 262 23.24 -9.05 -5.30
CA VAL A 262 23.56 -8.27 -4.09
C VAL A 262 23.98 -6.88 -4.54
N LEU A 263 23.29 -5.85 -4.06
CA LEU A 263 23.40 -4.49 -4.57
C LEU A 263 23.77 -3.51 -3.44
N ALA A 264 24.53 -2.47 -3.79
CA ALA A 264 24.73 -1.30 -2.95
C ALA A 264 24.28 -0.03 -3.68
N VAL A 265 23.55 0.82 -2.98
CA VAL A 265 23.09 2.13 -3.47
C VAL A 265 23.70 3.21 -2.60
N GLU A 266 24.58 3.99 -3.19
CA GLU A 266 25.07 5.22 -2.57
C GLU A 266 24.18 6.38 -2.98
N THR A 267 23.73 7.15 -2.02
CA THR A 267 22.96 8.38 -2.25
C THR A 267 23.68 9.56 -1.61
N ILE A 268 24.16 10.46 -2.43
CA ILE A 268 24.81 11.71 -2.03
C ILE A 268 23.79 12.83 -2.17
N ARG A 269 23.55 13.57 -1.10
CA ARG A 269 22.61 14.71 -1.09
C ARG A 269 23.32 15.98 -0.70
N GLY A 270 23.17 17.03 -1.51
CA GLY A 270 23.66 18.36 -1.23
C GLY A 270 22.58 19.41 -1.43
N THR A 271 22.66 20.52 -0.69
CA THR A 271 21.81 21.68 -0.91
C THR A 271 22.71 22.81 -1.45
N PRO A 272 22.44 23.34 -2.65
CA PRO A 272 23.22 24.44 -3.20
C PRO A 272 23.31 25.61 -2.21
N GLY A 273 24.51 26.18 -2.03
CA GLY A 273 24.75 27.32 -1.15
C GLY A 273 24.80 27.01 0.36
N ARG A 274 24.57 25.76 0.80
CA ARG A 274 24.61 25.40 2.25
C ARG A 274 25.83 24.57 2.66
N GLY A 275 26.71 24.20 1.75
CA GLY A 275 27.97 23.46 2.04
C GLY A 275 27.83 22.09 2.69
N LYS A 276 26.60 21.66 3.07
CA LYS A 276 26.38 20.38 3.74
C LYS A 276 26.07 19.30 2.72
N VAL A 277 26.95 18.32 2.63
CA VAL A 277 26.77 17.12 1.82
C VAL A 277 26.62 15.92 2.76
N THR A 278 25.64 15.05 2.48
CA THR A 278 25.43 13.79 3.21
C THR A 278 25.52 12.64 2.23
N ALA A 279 26.18 11.56 2.63
CA ALA A 279 26.23 10.30 1.90
C ALA A 279 25.59 9.19 2.73
N GLU A 280 24.79 8.35 2.08
CA GLU A 280 24.14 7.20 2.67
C GLU A 280 24.32 6.01 1.74
N ILE A 281 24.70 4.86 2.30
CA ILE A 281 24.80 3.61 1.55
C ILE A 281 23.74 2.63 2.06
N ARG A 282 22.99 2.05 1.15
CA ARG A 282 21.97 1.03 1.42
C ARG A 282 22.26 -0.21 0.61
N HIS A 283 21.99 -1.39 1.19
CA HIS A 283 22.23 -2.68 0.54
C HIS A 283 20.91 -3.39 0.28
N TYR A 284 20.88 -4.18 -0.80
CA TYR A 284 19.69 -4.89 -1.25
C TYR A 284 20.04 -6.30 -1.73
N LEU A 285 19.09 -7.22 -1.56
CA LEU A 285 19.12 -8.59 -2.06
C LEU A 285 17.97 -8.74 -3.06
N SER A 286 18.22 -9.41 -4.20
CA SER A 286 17.19 -9.67 -5.21
C SER A 286 17.32 -11.05 -5.82
N SER A 287 16.17 -11.67 -6.11
CA SER A 287 16.09 -12.88 -6.94
C SER A 287 15.87 -12.55 -8.41
N ALA A 288 15.50 -11.31 -8.74
CA ALA A 288 15.12 -10.94 -10.08
C ALA A 288 16.29 -10.98 -11.06
N GLU A 289 16.07 -11.60 -12.19
CA GLU A 289 16.97 -11.60 -13.33
C GLU A 289 16.64 -10.40 -14.24
N LEU A 290 16.93 -9.22 -13.74
CA LEU A 290 16.66 -7.97 -14.41
C LEU A 290 17.96 -7.25 -14.78
N PRO A 291 17.95 -6.47 -15.89
CA PRO A 291 19.06 -5.57 -16.18
C PRO A 291 19.33 -4.64 -15.01
N PRO A 292 20.58 -4.30 -14.72
CA PRO A 292 20.93 -3.43 -13.59
C PRO A 292 20.17 -2.12 -13.53
N ALA A 293 19.90 -1.49 -14.67
CA ALA A 293 19.10 -0.25 -14.72
C ALA A 293 17.65 -0.45 -14.24
N ALA A 294 17.05 -1.61 -14.52
CA ALA A 294 15.72 -1.96 -14.05
C ALA A 294 15.71 -2.19 -12.53
N LEU A 295 16.73 -2.85 -11.97
CA LEU A 295 16.90 -3.01 -10.53
C LEU A 295 17.08 -1.65 -9.83
N ALA A 296 17.86 -0.74 -10.41
CA ALA A 296 18.02 0.63 -9.89
C ALA A 296 16.69 1.40 -9.90
N ALA A 297 15.89 1.23 -10.95
CA ALA A 297 14.55 1.82 -11.04
C ALA A 297 13.61 1.20 -9.99
N ALA A 298 13.64 -0.12 -9.80
CA ALA A 298 12.83 -0.85 -8.83
C ALA A 298 13.12 -0.39 -7.39
N ILE A 299 14.39 -0.18 -7.04
CA ILE A 299 14.78 0.37 -5.72
C ILE A 299 14.14 1.75 -5.49
N ARG A 300 14.10 2.61 -6.49
CA ARG A 300 13.44 3.93 -6.40
C ARG A 300 11.92 3.80 -6.34
N ASN A 301 11.36 2.92 -7.15
CA ASN A 301 9.92 2.72 -7.25
C ASN A 301 9.32 2.17 -5.96
N HIS A 302 10.07 1.43 -5.15
CA HIS A 302 9.59 1.01 -3.82
C HIS A 302 9.06 2.19 -2.99
N TRP A 303 9.72 3.36 -3.05
CA TRP A 303 9.32 4.55 -2.31
C TRP A 303 8.04 5.23 -2.84
N ARG A 304 7.49 4.74 -3.96
CA ARG A 304 6.18 5.22 -4.44
C ARG A 304 5.04 4.85 -3.51
N ILE A 305 5.17 3.79 -2.69
CA ILE A 305 4.17 3.44 -1.68
C ILE A 305 4.06 4.55 -0.62
N GLU A 306 5.17 5.16 -0.20
CA GLU A 306 5.16 6.26 0.75
C GLU A 306 4.45 7.50 0.20
N ASN A 307 4.84 7.95 -1.01
CA ASN A 307 4.29 9.17 -1.60
C ASN A 307 2.91 8.93 -2.25
N GLY A 308 2.72 7.77 -2.85
CA GLY A 308 1.51 7.42 -3.58
C GLY A 308 0.40 6.88 -2.70
N LEU A 309 0.71 6.17 -1.62
CA LEU A 309 -0.29 5.58 -0.73
C LEU A 309 -0.31 6.28 0.63
N HIS A 310 0.75 6.20 1.42
CA HIS A 310 0.75 6.64 2.82
C HIS A 310 0.49 8.14 2.94
N TRP A 311 1.23 8.96 2.21
CA TRP A 311 1.03 10.41 2.18
C TRP A 311 -0.36 10.80 1.68
N VAL A 312 -0.88 10.12 0.64
CA VAL A 312 -2.22 10.38 0.10
C VAL A 312 -3.30 10.07 1.13
N LEU A 313 -3.18 8.93 1.83
CA LEU A 313 -4.12 8.58 2.91
C LEU A 313 -4.09 9.63 4.03
N ASP A 314 -2.90 10.14 4.40
CA ASP A 314 -2.78 11.13 5.47
C ASP A 314 -3.27 12.51 5.07
N VAL A 315 -2.88 12.99 3.90
CA VAL A 315 -3.14 14.37 3.47
C VAL A 315 -4.48 14.51 2.75
N THR A 316 -4.79 13.57 1.82
CA THR A 316 -6.01 13.66 1.01
C THR A 316 -7.21 13.02 1.70
N PHE A 317 -7.03 11.86 2.36
CA PHE A 317 -8.10 11.18 3.08
C PHE A 317 -8.12 11.50 4.58
N ARG A 318 -7.17 12.28 5.08
CA ARG A 318 -7.05 12.69 6.49
C ARG A 318 -7.08 11.51 7.46
N GLU A 319 -6.48 10.38 7.07
CA GLU A 319 -6.52 9.14 7.83
C GLU A 319 -5.93 9.30 9.23
N ASP A 320 -4.80 9.99 9.37
CA ASP A 320 -4.17 10.29 10.65
C ASP A 320 -5.00 11.25 11.55
N ALA A 321 -6.00 11.94 11.00
CA ALA A 321 -6.94 12.74 11.76
C ALA A 321 -8.12 11.93 12.32
N SER A 322 -8.39 10.74 11.79
CA SER A 322 -9.48 9.86 12.22
C SER A 322 -9.31 9.42 13.67
N ARG A 323 -10.38 9.57 14.47
CA ARG A 323 -10.41 9.19 15.88
C ARG A 323 -11.21 7.92 16.14
N VAL A 324 -11.47 7.12 15.12
CA VAL A 324 -12.12 5.83 15.27
C VAL A 324 -11.15 4.88 15.97
N ARG A 325 -11.50 4.42 17.18
CA ARG A 325 -10.63 3.67 18.09
C ARG A 325 -11.04 2.20 18.21
N GLU A 326 -12.32 1.90 17.93
CA GLU A 326 -12.75 0.52 17.88
C GLU A 326 -12.04 -0.17 16.71
N ARG A 327 -11.51 -1.39 16.96
CA ARG A 327 -10.52 -2.03 16.10
C ARG A 327 -11.09 -2.40 14.73
N ASN A 328 -12.26 -3.04 14.70
CA ASN A 328 -12.90 -3.44 13.45
C ASN A 328 -13.33 -2.20 12.64
N ALA A 329 -13.96 -1.22 13.29
CA ALA A 329 -14.35 0.01 12.64
C ALA A 329 -13.14 0.78 12.04
N ALA A 330 -12.02 0.81 12.75
CA ALA A 330 -10.79 1.46 12.27
C ALA A 330 -10.20 0.72 11.05
N ARG A 331 -10.15 -0.63 11.07
CA ARG A 331 -9.70 -1.46 9.94
C ARG A 331 -10.61 -1.28 8.73
N ASN A 332 -11.92 -1.39 8.94
CA ASN A 332 -12.93 -1.29 7.89
C ASN A 332 -12.92 0.11 7.25
N LEU A 333 -12.77 1.19 8.05
CA LEU A 333 -12.70 2.54 7.53
C LEU A 333 -11.39 2.81 6.77
N ALA A 334 -10.26 2.21 7.18
CA ALA A 334 -9.01 2.28 6.43
C ALA A 334 -9.12 1.56 5.09
N LEU A 335 -9.80 0.40 5.04
CA LEU A 335 -10.07 -0.32 3.80
C LEU A 335 -10.98 0.48 2.86
N LEU A 336 -12.04 1.07 3.41
CA LEU A 336 -12.96 1.94 2.67
C LEU A 336 -12.24 3.11 1.98
N ARG A 337 -11.25 3.72 2.66
CA ARG A 337 -10.41 4.77 2.05
C ARG A 337 -9.58 4.24 0.88
N LYS A 338 -9.11 2.99 0.94
CA LYS A 338 -8.35 2.35 -0.14
C LYS A 338 -9.23 2.01 -1.33
N ILE A 339 -10.48 1.58 -1.10
CA ILE A 339 -11.48 1.41 -2.16
C ILE A 339 -11.69 2.76 -2.88
N ALA A 340 -11.99 3.81 -2.13
CA ALA A 340 -12.20 5.15 -2.68
C ALA A 340 -10.94 5.70 -3.39
N LEU A 341 -9.74 5.40 -2.89
CA LEU A 341 -8.48 5.76 -3.54
C LEU A 341 -8.32 5.06 -4.89
N ASN A 342 -8.58 3.75 -4.95
CA ASN A 342 -8.46 2.98 -6.18
C ASN A 342 -9.47 3.47 -7.23
N LEU A 343 -10.71 3.73 -6.84
CA LEU A 343 -11.75 4.30 -7.74
C LEU A 343 -11.33 5.67 -8.31
N ALA A 344 -10.87 6.59 -7.44
CA ALA A 344 -10.44 7.91 -7.88
C ALA A 344 -9.19 7.89 -8.77
N ARG A 345 -8.33 6.88 -8.64
CA ARG A 345 -7.13 6.71 -9.48
C ARG A 345 -7.42 6.08 -10.82
N ALA A 346 -8.34 5.15 -10.85
CA ALA A 346 -8.73 4.48 -12.09
C ALA A 346 -9.37 5.46 -13.09
N ASP A 347 -9.99 6.52 -12.60
CA ASP A 347 -10.56 7.54 -13.46
C ASP A 347 -9.49 8.29 -14.27
N THR A 348 -9.68 8.34 -15.57
CA THR A 348 -8.89 9.10 -16.54
C THR A 348 -9.68 10.23 -17.22
N THR A 349 -10.97 10.36 -16.92
CA THR A 349 -11.88 11.31 -17.58
C THR A 349 -11.63 12.74 -17.12
N LEU A 350 -11.33 12.93 -15.84
CA LEU A 350 -11.02 14.24 -15.26
C LEU A 350 -9.52 14.39 -15.00
N LYS A 351 -8.86 15.31 -15.69
CA LYS A 351 -7.46 15.68 -15.45
C LYS A 351 -7.36 16.59 -14.22
N ALA A 352 -7.44 16.01 -13.04
CA ALA A 352 -7.33 16.71 -11.76
C ALA A 352 -6.52 15.90 -10.73
N SER A 353 -6.08 16.55 -9.64
CA SER A 353 -5.50 15.85 -8.50
C SER A 353 -6.54 14.95 -7.83
N LEU A 354 -6.09 13.92 -7.08
CA LEU A 354 -6.99 13.04 -6.31
C LEU A 354 -7.91 13.83 -5.37
N LYS A 355 -7.39 14.88 -4.73
CA LYS A 355 -8.21 15.79 -3.91
C LYS A 355 -9.26 16.50 -4.75
N GLY A 356 -8.89 16.98 -5.94
CA GLY A 356 -9.81 17.63 -6.87
C GLY A 356 -10.92 16.68 -7.33
N LYS A 357 -10.58 15.45 -7.72
CA LYS A 357 -11.56 14.43 -8.12
C LYS A 357 -12.55 14.12 -7.00
N ARG A 358 -12.07 13.94 -5.76
CA ARG A 358 -12.93 13.68 -4.60
C ARG A 358 -13.89 14.83 -4.32
N LYS A 359 -13.42 16.07 -4.37
CA LYS A 359 -14.27 17.25 -4.23
C LYS A 359 -15.35 17.31 -5.31
N TYR A 360 -14.94 17.13 -6.55
CA TYR A 360 -15.87 17.17 -7.67
C TYR A 360 -16.92 16.06 -7.56
N ALA A 361 -16.52 14.85 -7.18
CA ALA A 361 -17.44 13.75 -6.91
C ALA A 361 -18.45 14.07 -5.79
N GLY A 362 -18.05 14.82 -4.75
CA GLY A 362 -18.96 15.29 -3.70
C GLY A 362 -20.01 16.28 -4.20
N TRP A 363 -19.69 17.07 -5.23
CA TRP A 363 -20.56 18.12 -5.78
C TRP A 363 -21.43 17.66 -6.95
N ASP A 364 -20.93 16.72 -7.78
CA ASP A 364 -21.55 16.31 -9.04
C ASP A 364 -21.86 14.81 -9.06
N ASP A 365 -23.15 14.48 -9.15
CA ASP A 365 -23.64 13.11 -9.14
C ASP A 365 -23.24 12.34 -10.41
N THR A 366 -23.16 13.03 -11.54
CA THR A 366 -22.76 12.43 -12.82
C THR A 366 -21.31 12.01 -12.78
N PHE A 367 -20.44 12.88 -12.22
CA PHE A 367 -19.04 12.53 -12.05
C PHE A 367 -18.84 11.45 -11.00
N MET A 368 -19.60 11.48 -9.89
CA MET A 368 -19.58 10.39 -8.91
C MET A 368 -19.96 9.06 -9.57
N ALA A 369 -21.03 9.05 -10.39
CA ALA A 369 -21.43 7.87 -11.16
C ALA A 369 -20.30 7.37 -12.08
N THR A 370 -19.61 8.29 -12.78
CA THR A 370 -18.45 7.95 -13.61
C THR A 370 -17.34 7.27 -12.81
N LEU A 371 -16.98 7.81 -11.63
CA LEU A 371 -15.93 7.22 -10.78
C LEU A 371 -16.25 5.80 -10.31
N ILE A 372 -17.52 5.52 -9.98
CA ILE A 372 -17.92 4.21 -9.49
C ILE A 372 -18.21 3.20 -10.61
N ALA A 373 -18.64 3.68 -11.80
CA ALA A 373 -18.88 2.82 -12.97
C ALA A 373 -17.56 2.34 -13.62
N GLY A 374 -16.57 3.22 -13.70
CA GLY A 374 -15.23 2.95 -14.26
C GLY A 374 -15.17 3.14 -15.73
#